data_eddb8eb2b58a93906788f0ef98ad5549
#
_entry.id   eddb8eb2b58a93906788f0ef98ad5549
#
_cell.length_a   1.000
_cell.length_b   1.000
_cell.length_c   1.000
_cell.angle_alpha   90.00
_cell.angle_beta   90.00
_cell.angle_gamma   90.00
#
_symmetry.space_group_name_H-M   'P 1'
#
loop_
_entity.id
_entity.type
_entity.pdbx_description
1 polymer ?
#
loop_
_entity_poly.entity_id
_entity_poly.type
_entity_poly.pdbx_seq_one_letter_code
_entity_poly.pdbx_strand_id
1 'polypeptide(L)'
;MKKLIVYYSLEGNTQYIAEKMAERFGSDSDVLRLVPKKAYLDKGFAKYFWGGKSAIMGEKPELEPYSVDFSLYDEIIIGFPVWAGTFAPPVRTFVFENKEKLQEKKISVYACQAGAGAEKAISKLKDFLGIADFSATAVFIDPKTKPSKKNNNILDEFCNKEK
;
A
#
# COMPACT_ATOMS: atom_id res chain seq x y z
N MET A 1 -20.62 0.52 -0.42
CA MET A 1 -19.57 0.73 -1.44
C MET A 1 -18.46 -0.28 -1.17
N LYS A 2 -18.27 -1.24 -2.11
CA LYS A 2 -17.30 -2.34 -1.88
C LYS A 2 -15.87 -1.92 -2.20
N LYS A 3 -14.94 -2.27 -1.32
CA LYS A 3 -13.52 -1.89 -1.38
C LYS A 3 -12.62 -3.10 -1.53
N LEU A 4 -11.50 -2.93 -2.26
CA LEU A 4 -10.39 -3.87 -2.24
C LEU A 4 -9.17 -3.21 -1.60
N ILE A 5 -8.67 -3.77 -0.50
CA ILE A 5 -7.44 -3.34 0.15
C ILE A 5 -6.29 -4.18 -0.42
N VAL A 6 -5.46 -3.57 -1.25
CA VAL A 6 -4.28 -4.22 -1.85
C VAL A 6 -3.04 -3.72 -1.16
N TYR A 7 -2.20 -4.61 -0.65
CA TYR A 7 -0.99 -4.18 0.04
C TYR A 7 0.19 -5.12 -0.13
N TYR A 8 1.39 -4.56 0.04
CA TYR A 8 2.61 -5.30 0.32
C TYR A 8 3.13 -4.94 1.72
N SER A 9 3.64 -5.93 2.44
CA SER A 9 4.23 -5.73 3.76
C SER A 9 5.42 -6.65 3.96
N LEU A 10 6.56 -6.09 4.37
CA LEU A 10 7.76 -6.85 4.73
C LEU A 10 7.83 -7.11 6.24
N GLU A 11 7.72 -6.07 7.05
CA GLU A 11 7.88 -6.13 8.51
C GLU A 11 6.56 -6.28 9.28
N GLY A 12 5.43 -6.19 8.58
CA GLY A 12 4.10 -6.33 9.15
C GLY A 12 3.37 -5.02 9.46
N ASN A 13 3.99 -3.84 9.33
CA ASN A 13 3.33 -2.56 9.60
C ASN A 13 2.19 -2.29 8.62
N THR A 14 2.44 -2.46 7.32
CA THR A 14 1.42 -2.26 6.28
C THR A 14 0.28 -3.28 6.39
N GLN A 15 0.62 -4.53 6.69
CA GLN A 15 -0.36 -5.58 6.94
C GLN A 15 -1.25 -5.24 8.14
N TYR A 16 -0.68 -4.79 9.24
CA TYR A 16 -1.42 -4.41 10.44
C TYR A 16 -2.50 -3.37 10.13
N ILE A 17 -2.17 -2.34 9.33
CA ILE A 17 -3.14 -1.32 8.92
C ILE A 17 -4.21 -1.90 7.99
N ALA A 18 -3.84 -2.76 7.02
CA ALA A 18 -4.82 -3.42 6.15
C ALA A 18 -5.85 -4.23 6.94
N GLU A 19 -5.39 -5.01 7.91
CA GLU A 19 -6.25 -5.80 8.79
C GLU A 19 -7.18 -4.92 9.63
N LYS A 20 -6.66 -3.81 10.18
CA LYS A 20 -7.46 -2.86 10.95
C LYS A 20 -8.48 -2.10 10.09
N MET A 21 -8.18 -1.80 8.85
CA MET A 21 -9.15 -1.25 7.89
C MET A 21 -10.24 -2.28 7.57
N ALA A 22 -9.86 -3.52 7.28
CA ALA A 22 -10.80 -4.59 6.99
C ALA A 22 -11.76 -4.86 8.16
N GLU A 23 -11.26 -4.84 9.41
CA GLU A 23 -12.10 -4.93 10.61
C GLU A 23 -13.16 -3.81 10.66
N ARG A 24 -12.81 -2.57 10.25
CA ARG A 24 -13.72 -1.41 10.27
C ARG A 24 -14.73 -1.38 9.13
N PHE A 25 -14.34 -1.86 7.95
CA PHE A 25 -15.22 -1.92 6.77
C PHE A 25 -16.07 -3.18 6.76
N GLY A 26 -15.68 -4.24 7.49
CA GLY A 26 -16.42 -5.49 7.58
C GLY A 26 -16.63 -6.15 6.20
N SER A 27 -17.86 -6.58 5.95
CA SER A 27 -18.23 -7.26 4.68
C SER A 27 -18.10 -6.39 3.43
N ASP A 28 -17.93 -5.08 3.59
CA ASP A 28 -17.75 -4.14 2.47
C ASP A 28 -16.30 -4.05 1.98
N SER A 29 -15.42 -4.91 2.49
CA SER A 29 -14.04 -4.95 2.05
C SER A 29 -13.50 -6.36 1.86
N ASP A 30 -12.65 -6.50 0.84
CA ASP A 30 -11.79 -7.66 0.64
C ASP A 30 -10.33 -7.23 0.73
N VAL A 31 -9.43 -8.18 1.02
CA VAL A 31 -8.01 -7.91 1.23
C VAL A 31 -7.18 -8.77 0.29
N LEU A 32 -6.26 -8.12 -0.44
CA LEU A 32 -5.27 -8.78 -1.28
C LEU A 32 -3.85 -8.43 -0.82
N ARG A 33 -3.12 -9.43 -0.33
CA ARG A 33 -1.69 -9.31 -0.06
C ARG A 33 -0.88 -9.62 -1.31
N LEU A 34 -0.02 -8.71 -1.71
CA LEU A 34 0.95 -8.93 -2.78
C LEU A 34 2.15 -9.71 -2.25
N VAL A 35 2.49 -10.81 -2.89
CA VAL A 35 3.60 -11.68 -2.50
C VAL A 35 4.58 -11.80 -3.68
N PRO A 36 5.80 -11.25 -3.60
CA PRO A 36 6.81 -11.45 -4.61
C PRO A 36 7.29 -12.90 -4.60
N LYS A 37 7.47 -13.52 -5.77
CA LYS A 37 8.01 -14.89 -5.89
C LYS A 37 9.38 -15.03 -5.25
N LYS A 38 10.21 -13.98 -5.35
CA LYS A 38 11.48 -13.88 -4.65
C LYS A 38 11.32 -12.94 -3.46
N ALA A 39 11.36 -13.50 -2.26
CA ALA A 39 11.20 -12.72 -1.03
C ALA A 39 12.35 -11.72 -0.83
N TYR A 40 12.01 -10.53 -0.30
CA TYR A 40 13.00 -9.58 0.21
C TYR A 40 13.51 -10.00 1.58
N LEU A 41 14.76 -9.61 1.89
CA LEU A 41 15.34 -9.83 3.21
C LEU A 41 14.63 -8.97 4.25
N ASP A 42 14.16 -9.59 5.33
CA ASP A 42 13.40 -8.93 6.40
C ASP A 42 14.26 -8.59 7.64
N LYS A 43 15.52 -9.01 7.66
CA LYS A 43 16.41 -8.84 8.80
C LYS A 43 17.74 -8.19 8.42
N GLY A 44 18.30 -7.43 9.37
CA GLY A 44 19.62 -6.82 9.27
C GLY A 44 19.71 -5.65 8.30
N PHE A 45 20.94 -5.15 8.11
CA PHE A 45 21.24 -4.00 7.25
C PHE A 45 20.90 -4.26 5.77
N ALA A 46 21.02 -5.51 5.33
CA ALA A 46 20.77 -5.90 3.95
C ALA A 46 19.35 -5.59 3.47
N LYS A 47 18.34 -5.62 4.36
CA LYS A 47 16.96 -5.27 4.02
C LYS A 47 16.84 -3.82 3.52
N TYR A 48 17.52 -2.88 4.17
CA TYR A 48 17.49 -1.47 3.79
C TYR A 48 18.24 -1.22 2.48
N PHE A 49 19.37 -1.90 2.31
CA PHE A 49 20.20 -1.73 1.12
C PHE A 49 19.53 -2.30 -0.14
N TRP A 50 19.10 -3.56 -0.10
CA TRP A 50 18.52 -4.22 -1.28
C TRP A 50 17.08 -3.76 -1.57
N GLY A 51 16.26 -3.60 -0.54
CA GLY A 51 14.90 -3.10 -0.71
C GLY A 51 14.88 -1.66 -1.21
N GLY A 52 15.70 -0.78 -0.65
CA GLY A 52 15.85 0.60 -1.08
C GLY A 52 16.40 0.72 -2.49
N LYS A 53 17.41 -0.08 -2.85
CA LYS A 53 17.97 -0.12 -4.21
C LYS A 53 16.93 -0.56 -5.24
N SER A 54 16.24 -1.66 -4.98
CA SER A 54 15.18 -2.18 -5.84
C SER A 54 14.06 -1.15 -6.06
N ALA A 55 13.67 -0.46 -4.99
CA ALA A 55 12.66 0.59 -5.05
C ALA A 55 13.11 1.81 -5.88
N ILE A 56 14.35 2.29 -5.69
CA ILE A 56 14.91 3.42 -6.45
C ILE A 56 15.04 3.07 -7.94
N MET A 57 15.47 1.86 -8.26
CA MET A 57 15.61 1.41 -9.66
C MET A 57 14.27 1.14 -10.34
N GLY A 58 13.14 1.22 -9.61
CA GLY A 58 11.81 1.02 -10.16
C GLY A 58 11.57 -0.42 -10.64
N GLU A 59 12.16 -1.39 -9.95
CA GLU A 59 11.99 -2.80 -10.27
C GLU A 59 10.53 -3.25 -10.15
N LYS A 60 10.14 -4.18 -11.00
CA LYS A 60 8.84 -4.84 -11.01
C LYS A 60 9.06 -6.34 -10.79
N PRO A 61 9.17 -6.79 -9.53
CA PRO A 61 9.36 -8.20 -9.22
C PRO A 61 8.13 -9.01 -9.65
N GLU A 62 8.38 -10.23 -10.09
CA GLU A 62 7.29 -11.16 -10.37
C GLU A 62 6.55 -11.51 -9.07
N LEU A 63 5.21 -11.46 -9.12
CA LEU A 63 4.35 -11.78 -7.98
C LEU A 63 3.86 -13.22 -8.06
N GLU A 64 3.55 -13.82 -6.91
CA GLU A 64 2.74 -15.02 -6.85
C GLU A 64 1.39 -14.76 -7.52
N PRO A 65 0.80 -15.78 -8.18
CA PRO A 65 -0.46 -15.61 -8.89
C PRO A 65 -1.56 -15.05 -7.99
N TYR A 66 -2.27 -14.07 -8.47
CA TYR A 66 -3.47 -13.51 -7.84
C TYR A 66 -4.56 -13.30 -8.91
N SER A 67 -5.80 -13.20 -8.48
CA SER A 67 -6.92 -12.89 -9.35
C SER A 67 -7.80 -11.83 -8.71
N VAL A 68 -8.15 -10.79 -9.48
CA VAL A 68 -9.05 -9.71 -9.05
C VAL A 68 -10.09 -9.45 -10.14
N ASP A 69 -11.36 -9.59 -9.77
CA ASP A 69 -12.44 -9.04 -10.57
C ASP A 69 -12.73 -7.60 -10.11
N PHE A 70 -12.15 -6.65 -10.83
CA PHE A 70 -12.29 -5.23 -10.51
C PHE A 70 -13.74 -4.73 -10.62
N SER A 71 -14.62 -5.43 -11.33
CA SER A 71 -16.03 -5.04 -11.45
C SER A 71 -16.79 -5.10 -10.13
N LEU A 72 -16.28 -5.89 -9.18
CA LEU A 72 -16.88 -6.03 -7.85
C LEU A 72 -16.59 -4.86 -6.90
N TYR A 73 -15.64 -3.98 -7.25
CA TYR A 73 -15.16 -2.94 -6.34
C TYR A 73 -15.39 -1.54 -6.89
N ASP A 74 -15.87 -0.67 -6.03
CA ASP A 74 -16.04 0.76 -6.29
C ASP A 74 -14.73 1.52 -6.02
N GLU A 75 -13.95 1.03 -5.05
CA GLU A 75 -12.72 1.65 -4.59
C GLU A 75 -11.60 0.63 -4.37
N ILE A 76 -10.38 1.06 -4.71
CA ILE A 76 -9.15 0.31 -4.42
C ILE A 76 -8.29 1.12 -3.46
N ILE A 77 -7.94 0.52 -2.31
CA ILE A 77 -7.05 1.11 -1.31
C ILE A 77 -5.69 0.44 -1.45
N ILE A 78 -4.66 1.21 -1.79
CA ILE A 78 -3.30 0.67 -2.00
C ILE A 78 -2.43 0.98 -0.79
N GLY A 79 -1.83 -0.05 -0.18
CA GLY A 79 -0.95 0.06 0.97
C GLY A 79 0.47 -0.40 0.71
N PHE A 80 1.46 0.36 1.21
CA PHE A 80 2.87 0.02 1.03
C PHE A 80 3.79 0.55 2.13
N PRO A 81 4.94 -0.13 2.37
CA PRO A 81 6.03 0.44 3.13
C PRO A 81 6.83 1.41 2.24
N VAL A 82 7.29 2.51 2.84
CA VAL A 82 8.16 3.48 2.19
C VAL A 82 9.60 2.97 2.20
N TRP A 83 10.16 2.79 1.02
CA TRP A 83 11.56 2.39 0.83
C TRP A 83 12.31 3.46 0.03
N ALA A 84 13.31 4.09 0.65
CA ALA A 84 14.12 5.13 0.03
C ALA A 84 13.28 6.26 -0.63
N GLY A 85 12.21 6.70 0.02
CA GLY A 85 11.33 7.76 -0.47
C GLY A 85 10.51 7.37 -1.70
N THR A 86 10.24 6.07 -1.87
CA THR A 86 9.36 5.56 -2.94
C THR A 86 8.51 4.39 -2.41
N PHE A 87 7.53 3.97 -3.18
CA PHE A 87 6.68 2.83 -2.85
C PHE A 87 7.36 1.51 -3.19
N ALA A 88 7.06 0.46 -2.42
CA ALA A 88 7.69 -0.84 -2.55
C ALA A 88 7.46 -1.49 -3.93
N PRO A 89 8.48 -2.17 -4.50
CA PRO A 89 8.43 -2.74 -5.84
C PRO A 89 7.27 -3.68 -6.15
N PRO A 90 6.77 -4.54 -5.22
CA PRO A 90 5.57 -5.36 -5.49
C PRO A 90 4.32 -4.55 -5.85
N VAL A 91 4.17 -3.36 -5.26
CA VAL A 91 3.07 -2.45 -5.62
C VAL A 91 3.25 -1.90 -7.04
N ARG A 92 4.49 -1.66 -7.47
CA ARG A 92 4.79 -1.25 -8.85
C ARG A 92 4.35 -2.31 -9.87
N THR A 93 4.62 -3.57 -9.58
CA THR A 93 4.18 -4.69 -10.43
C THR A 93 2.66 -4.72 -10.54
N PHE A 94 1.96 -4.70 -9.42
CA PHE A 94 0.50 -4.71 -9.38
C PHE A 94 -0.13 -3.56 -10.17
N VAL A 95 0.37 -2.34 -9.96
CA VAL A 95 -0.11 -1.15 -10.68
C VAL A 95 0.19 -1.25 -12.16
N PHE A 96 1.38 -1.68 -12.54
CA PHE A 96 1.76 -1.85 -13.94
C PHE A 96 0.84 -2.84 -14.68
N GLU A 97 0.56 -3.98 -14.06
CA GLU A 97 -0.28 -5.04 -14.63
C GLU A 97 -1.77 -4.65 -14.75
N ASN A 98 -2.24 -3.73 -13.91
CA ASN A 98 -3.66 -3.39 -13.79
C ASN A 98 -3.98 -1.91 -14.03
N LYS A 99 -3.05 -1.14 -14.60
CA LYS A 99 -3.12 0.32 -14.66
C LYS A 99 -4.42 0.86 -15.23
N GLU A 100 -4.85 0.36 -16.37
CA GLU A 100 -6.08 0.81 -17.05
C GLU A 100 -7.32 0.60 -16.15
N LYS A 101 -7.43 -0.58 -15.53
CA LYS A 101 -8.54 -0.90 -14.64
C LYS A 101 -8.53 -0.05 -13.36
N LEU A 102 -7.33 0.26 -12.85
CA LEU A 102 -7.17 1.11 -11.68
C LEU A 102 -7.57 2.56 -11.97
N GLN A 103 -7.27 3.08 -13.15
CA GLN A 103 -7.64 4.44 -13.55
C GLN A 103 -9.15 4.67 -13.64
N GLU A 104 -9.94 3.60 -13.77
CA GLU A 104 -11.41 3.65 -13.78
C GLU A 104 -12.03 3.61 -12.38
N LYS A 105 -11.22 3.49 -11.33
CA LYS A 105 -11.68 3.31 -9.95
C LYS A 105 -11.35 4.51 -9.07
N LYS A 106 -12.11 4.66 -8.00
CA LYS A 106 -11.72 5.50 -6.88
C LYS A 106 -10.48 4.88 -6.23
N ILE A 107 -9.39 5.63 -6.11
CA ILE A 107 -8.14 5.15 -5.52
C ILE A 107 -7.83 5.94 -4.26
N SER A 108 -7.63 5.22 -3.18
CA SER A 108 -7.08 5.74 -1.93
C SER A 108 -5.77 5.05 -1.59
N VAL A 109 -4.92 5.69 -0.79
CA VAL A 109 -3.58 5.18 -0.51
C VAL A 109 -3.20 5.37 0.95
N TYR A 110 -2.50 4.38 1.50
CA TYR A 110 -1.80 4.55 2.77
C TYR A 110 -0.36 4.08 2.68
N ALA A 111 0.51 4.78 3.37
CA ALA A 111 1.94 4.48 3.43
C ALA A 111 2.40 4.30 4.87
N CYS A 112 3.23 3.29 5.11
CA CYS A 112 3.89 3.08 6.39
C CYS A 112 5.37 3.43 6.28
N GLN A 113 5.86 4.29 7.16
CA GLN A 113 7.26 4.73 7.20
C GLN A 113 7.83 4.63 8.61
N ALA A 114 9.16 4.54 8.71
CA ALA A 114 9.86 4.62 9.98
C ALA A 114 10.10 6.08 10.43
N GLY A 115 10.37 6.97 9.49
CA GLY A 115 10.68 8.37 9.77
C GLY A 115 10.14 9.36 8.75
N ALA A 116 10.51 9.22 7.48
CA ALA A 116 10.18 10.19 6.43
C ALA A 116 10.06 9.52 5.06
N GLY A 117 9.60 10.30 4.06
CA GLY A 117 9.56 9.91 2.66
C GLY A 117 8.20 9.46 2.14
N ALA A 118 7.18 9.34 3.00
CA ALA A 118 5.86 8.87 2.59
C ALA A 118 5.18 9.80 1.59
N GLU A 119 5.22 11.12 1.79
CA GLU A 119 4.62 12.09 0.86
C GLU A 119 5.24 12.01 -0.53
N LYS A 120 6.57 11.90 -0.59
CA LYS A 120 7.29 11.70 -1.86
C LYS A 120 6.93 10.38 -2.52
N ALA A 121 6.80 9.30 -1.75
CA ALA A 121 6.42 7.98 -2.24
C ALA A 121 4.99 7.98 -2.79
N ILE A 122 4.04 8.62 -2.10
CA ILE A 122 2.65 8.78 -2.52
C ILE A 122 2.57 9.60 -3.83
N SER A 123 3.33 10.70 -3.92
CA SER A 123 3.39 11.51 -5.15
C SER A 123 3.92 10.69 -6.34
N LYS A 124 4.98 9.91 -6.14
CA LYS A 124 5.52 9.03 -7.18
C LYS A 124 4.53 7.95 -7.62
N LEU A 125 3.75 7.39 -6.68
CA LEU A 125 2.72 6.42 -7.01
C LEU A 125 1.60 7.07 -7.83
N LYS A 126 1.19 8.29 -7.48
CA LYS A 126 0.20 9.07 -8.23
C LYS A 126 0.63 9.28 -9.68
N ASP A 127 1.87 9.71 -9.88
CA ASP A 127 2.44 9.92 -11.21
C ASP A 127 2.52 8.61 -12.00
N PHE A 128 2.93 7.52 -11.34
CA PHE A 128 3.03 6.21 -11.95
C PHE A 128 1.66 5.65 -12.36
N LEU A 129 0.62 5.85 -11.55
CA LEU A 129 -0.77 5.54 -11.88
C LEU A 129 -1.30 6.40 -13.03
N GLY A 130 -0.82 7.64 -13.15
CA GLY A 130 -1.32 8.60 -14.11
C GLY A 130 -2.70 9.14 -13.77
N ILE A 131 -2.98 9.31 -12.47
CA ILE A 131 -4.23 9.89 -11.96
C ILE A 131 -4.01 11.32 -11.46
N ALA A 132 -5.07 12.13 -11.45
CA ALA A 132 -5.00 13.52 -11.00
C ALA A 132 -4.77 13.60 -9.49
N ASP A 133 -5.52 12.80 -8.71
CA ASP A 133 -5.41 12.78 -7.25
C ASP A 133 -5.91 11.48 -6.64
N PHE A 134 -5.51 11.19 -5.40
CA PHE A 134 -6.12 10.15 -4.59
C PHE A 134 -7.37 10.67 -3.90
N SER A 135 -8.35 9.79 -3.69
CA SER A 135 -9.56 10.10 -2.94
C SER A 135 -9.25 10.40 -1.47
N ALA A 136 -8.39 9.58 -0.88
CA ALA A 136 -7.84 9.82 0.44
C ALA A 136 -6.39 9.32 0.53
N THR A 137 -5.62 9.94 1.41
CA THR A 137 -4.25 9.54 1.73
C THR A 137 -4.06 9.43 3.25
N ALA A 138 -3.26 8.46 3.68
CA ALA A 138 -2.85 8.33 5.08
C ALA A 138 -1.38 7.93 5.19
N VAL A 139 -0.71 8.44 6.23
CA VAL A 139 0.68 8.11 6.55
C VAL A 139 0.76 7.64 7.98
N PHE A 140 1.30 6.44 8.17
CA PHE A 140 1.50 5.81 9.48
C PHE A 140 2.98 5.68 9.79
N ILE A 141 3.36 5.91 11.04
CA ILE A 141 4.74 5.75 11.52
C ILE A 141 4.80 4.49 12.37
N ASP A 142 5.47 3.45 11.86
CA ASP A 142 5.69 2.16 12.53
C ASP A 142 4.46 1.63 13.31
N PRO A 143 3.26 1.55 12.70
CA PRO A 143 2.01 1.42 13.45
C PRO A 143 1.88 0.13 14.27
N LYS A 144 2.51 -0.95 13.84
CA LYS A 144 2.55 -2.23 14.56
C LYS A 144 3.65 -2.24 15.62
N THR A 145 4.84 -1.77 15.25
CA THR A 145 6.04 -1.86 16.09
C THR A 145 6.12 -0.71 17.12
N LYS A 146 5.48 0.42 16.82
CA LYS A 146 5.36 1.59 17.70
C LYS A 146 3.93 2.12 17.75
N PRO A 147 2.99 1.37 18.36
CA PRO A 147 1.60 1.79 18.47
C PRO A 147 1.48 3.18 19.09
N SER A 148 0.64 4.03 18.52
CA SER A 148 0.42 5.39 19.02
C SER A 148 -1.02 5.84 18.85
N LYS A 149 -1.47 6.74 19.73
CA LYS A 149 -2.78 7.39 19.60
C LYS A 149 -2.90 8.15 18.28
N LYS A 150 -1.79 8.74 17.80
CA LYS A 150 -1.75 9.44 16.51
C LYS A 150 -2.07 8.50 15.35
N ASN A 151 -1.45 7.32 15.29
CA ASN A 151 -1.75 6.34 14.26
C ASN A 151 -3.23 5.89 14.31
N ASN A 152 -3.78 5.70 15.51
CA ASN A 152 -5.19 5.32 15.66
C ASN A 152 -6.13 6.42 15.15
N ASN A 153 -5.87 7.68 15.47
CA ASN A 153 -6.67 8.80 14.99
C ASN A 153 -6.62 8.91 13.46
N ILE A 154 -5.42 8.78 12.86
CA ILE A 154 -5.26 8.80 11.39
C ILE A 154 -6.07 7.67 10.74
N LEU A 155 -6.04 6.48 11.33
CA LEU A 155 -6.80 5.34 10.84
C LEU A 155 -8.32 5.58 10.91
N ASP A 156 -8.80 6.14 12.02
CA ASP A 156 -10.22 6.46 12.20
C ASP A 156 -10.68 7.54 11.21
N GLU A 157 -9.88 8.60 11.03
CA GLU A 157 -10.17 9.65 10.05
C GLU A 157 -10.19 9.11 8.61
N PHE A 158 -9.22 8.29 8.25
CA PHE A 158 -9.17 7.67 6.92
C PHE A 158 -10.38 6.80 6.67
N CYS A 159 -10.70 5.89 7.58
CA CYS A 159 -11.86 4.99 7.42
C CYS A 159 -13.19 5.74 7.42
N ASN A 160 -13.31 6.87 8.11
CA ASN A 160 -14.53 7.67 8.11
C ASN A 160 -14.73 8.46 6.81
N LYS A 161 -13.66 8.88 6.14
CA LYS A 161 -13.74 9.51 4.81
C LYS A 161 -14.15 8.53 3.72
N GLU A 162 -13.88 7.25 3.94
CA GLU A 162 -14.09 6.18 2.98
C GLU A 162 -15.40 5.39 3.22
N LYS A 163 -16.24 5.81 4.16
CA LYS A 163 -17.62 5.30 4.36
C LYS A 163 -18.60 5.99 3.44
#